data_14ca171a943e8dc13902fe683c3a0cce
#
_entry.id   14ca171a943e8dc13902fe683c3a0cce
#
_cell.length_a   1.000
_cell.length_b   1.000
_cell.length_c   1.000
_cell.angle_alpha   90.00
_cell.angle_beta   90.00
_cell.angle_gamma   90.00
#
_symmetry.space_group_name_H-M   'P 1'
#
loop_
_entity.id
_entity.type
_entity.pdbx_description
1 polymer ?
#
loop_
_entity_poly.entity_id
_entity_poly.type
_entity_poly.pdbx_seq_one_letter_code
_entity_poly.pdbx_strand_id
1 'polypeptide(L)'
;MIGGAVVAGFLALASPQPAAAQAADTWKHGAILAKSDAGFFFMVQNGFAEKQGLKLEIVQFKTDILALQALIAGEIDSFEGGPGGSMIASARGGDLKVLGCAWPGLPYGIFTKEDVKSLAELKGKTFASSAPSANPSEVARGIFEKYGVDPATVHFASLGGDLDRFKAVAAGVAAGAIVSNEYEPIAEKQGVKMLVAARDALPNYVRQCVISSAKVLAAKRDAAVDFMAAEMNAWHYAATHRDATLKLTRDIAGIKADDPRPEFVYDDGMRSHAIDPDFTIPVDKLKWMNDQLVKDGNLKQPVDLSKFIDPTIREKALALTGAK
;
A
#
# COMPACT_ATOMS: atom_id res chain seq x y z
N MET A 1 35.95 74.23 40.71
CA MET A 1 34.58 73.92 40.17
C MET A 1 34.65 72.61 39.41
N ILE A 2 34.15 71.58 40.01
CA ILE A 2 34.24 70.20 39.52
C ILE A 2 32.83 69.86 38.90
N GLY A 3 32.77 69.69 37.57
CA GLY A 3 31.56 69.33 36.89
C GLY A 3 31.48 67.80 36.73
N GLY A 4 30.50 67.17 37.41
CA GLY A 4 30.23 65.74 37.31
C GLY A 4 29.35 65.49 36.11
N ALA A 5 29.75 64.58 35.21
CA ALA A 5 28.95 64.05 34.10
C ALA A 5 28.16 62.79 34.58
N VAL A 6 26.85 62.89 34.56
CA VAL A 6 25.92 61.73 34.80
C VAL A 6 25.75 60.95 33.47
N VAL A 7 26.26 59.74 33.43
CA VAL A 7 25.99 58.78 32.33
C VAL A 7 24.72 58.02 32.62
N ALA A 8 23.65 58.34 31.92
CA ALA A 8 22.38 57.56 31.96
C ALA A 8 22.54 56.32 31.07
N GLY A 9 22.61 55.14 31.71
CA GLY A 9 22.59 53.86 31.03
C GLY A 9 21.17 53.51 30.59
N PHE A 10 20.91 53.43 29.29
CA PHE A 10 19.68 52.85 28.71
C PHE A 10 19.75 51.33 28.75
N LEU A 11 19.01 50.69 29.62
CA LEU A 11 18.72 49.25 29.51
C LEU A 11 17.70 49.04 28.37
N ALA A 12 18.15 48.55 27.26
CA ALA A 12 17.28 48.09 26.19
C ALA A 12 16.64 46.73 26.61
N LEU A 13 15.37 46.73 26.94
CA LEU A 13 14.54 45.53 27.11
C LEU A 13 14.37 44.88 25.74
N ALA A 14 15.11 43.80 25.47
CA ALA A 14 14.91 42.96 24.31
C ALA A 14 13.54 42.27 24.46
N SER A 15 12.53 42.68 23.69
CA SER A 15 11.27 41.97 23.54
C SER A 15 11.53 40.62 22.87
N PRO A 16 10.97 39.50 23.39
CA PRO A 16 11.08 38.21 22.70
C PRO A 16 10.38 38.34 21.34
N GLN A 17 11.13 38.19 20.26
CA GLN A 17 10.57 38.04 18.92
C GLN A 17 9.72 36.75 18.91
N PRO A 18 8.44 36.79 18.44
CA PRO A 18 7.71 35.57 18.23
C PRO A 18 8.47 34.70 17.24
N ALA A 19 8.74 33.46 17.63
CA ALA A 19 9.29 32.46 16.72
C ALA A 19 8.39 32.43 15.47
N ALA A 20 8.96 32.75 14.31
CA ALA A 20 8.25 32.63 13.05
C ALA A 20 7.76 31.17 12.97
N ALA A 21 6.44 30.97 12.86
CA ALA A 21 5.87 29.67 12.62
C ALA A 21 6.54 29.12 11.36
N GLN A 22 7.31 28.06 11.50
CA GLN A 22 7.98 27.41 10.39
C GLN A 22 6.87 26.91 9.44
N ALA A 23 6.92 27.33 8.18
CA ALA A 23 5.94 26.89 7.20
C ALA A 23 5.96 25.37 7.15
N ALA A 24 4.78 24.74 7.28
CA ALA A 24 4.67 23.29 7.25
C ALA A 24 5.24 22.75 5.93
N ASP A 25 6.11 21.75 6.02
CA ASP A 25 6.69 21.13 4.84
C ASP A 25 5.57 20.41 4.03
N THR A 26 5.56 20.64 2.73
CA THR A 26 4.59 19.97 1.85
C THR A 26 5.12 18.63 1.42
N TRP A 27 4.33 17.57 1.69
CA TRP A 27 4.58 16.22 1.22
C TRP A 27 3.52 15.80 0.22
N LYS A 28 3.93 15.42 -0.99
CA LYS A 28 3.04 14.94 -2.05
C LYS A 28 3.07 13.42 -2.09
N HIS A 29 1.95 12.78 -1.76
CA HIS A 29 1.84 11.33 -1.76
C HIS A 29 0.93 10.82 -2.86
N GLY A 30 1.43 9.88 -3.66
CA GLY A 30 0.67 9.18 -4.68
C GLY A 30 -0.12 8.01 -4.08
N ALA A 31 -1.45 8.08 -4.17
CA ALA A 31 -2.35 7.04 -3.68
C ALA A 31 -3.11 6.38 -4.82
N ILE A 32 -3.26 5.06 -4.73
CA ILE A 32 -4.15 4.28 -5.57
C ILE A 32 -5.33 3.94 -4.67
N LEU A 33 -6.35 4.79 -4.69
CA LEU A 33 -7.47 4.72 -3.75
C LEU A 33 -8.20 3.37 -3.86
N ALA A 34 -7.68 2.39 -3.15
CA ALA A 34 -8.36 1.14 -2.91
C ALA A 34 -9.35 1.31 -1.75
N LYS A 35 -10.49 0.65 -1.83
CA LYS A 35 -11.58 0.68 -0.83
C LYS A 35 -11.16 0.19 0.56
N SER A 36 -10.02 -0.50 0.64
CA SER A 36 -9.46 -1.07 1.87
C SER A 36 -8.50 -0.16 2.63
N ASP A 37 -8.21 1.05 2.13
CA ASP A 37 -7.16 1.91 2.67
C ASP A 37 -7.69 2.94 3.69
N ALA A 38 -8.63 2.52 4.58
CA ALA A 38 -9.20 3.39 5.60
C ALA A 38 -8.12 4.03 6.51
N GLY A 39 -7.03 3.31 6.80
CA GLY A 39 -5.90 3.84 7.54
C GLY A 39 -5.36 5.12 6.93
N PHE A 40 -5.10 5.09 5.62
CA PHE A 40 -4.60 6.24 4.88
C PHE A 40 -5.57 7.44 4.93
N PHE A 41 -6.88 7.21 4.77
CA PHE A 41 -7.87 8.29 4.81
C PHE A 41 -7.96 8.95 6.19
N PHE A 42 -7.75 8.19 7.28
CA PHE A 42 -7.68 8.77 8.62
C PHE A 42 -6.51 9.74 8.79
N MET A 43 -5.42 9.57 8.03
CA MET A 43 -4.29 10.50 8.07
C MET A 43 -4.72 11.95 7.79
N VAL A 44 -5.67 12.12 6.83
CA VAL A 44 -6.24 13.44 6.50
C VAL A 44 -7.41 13.77 7.41
N GLN A 45 -8.38 12.85 7.57
CA GLN A 45 -9.63 13.13 8.28
C GLN A 45 -9.42 13.46 9.77
N ASN A 46 -8.45 12.82 10.43
CA ASN A 46 -8.16 13.03 11.86
C ASN A 46 -6.99 13.98 12.08
N GLY A 47 -6.46 14.60 11.01
CA GLY A 47 -5.39 15.58 11.10
C GLY A 47 -4.07 14.99 11.60
N PHE A 48 -3.77 13.71 11.31
CA PHE A 48 -2.50 13.11 11.76
C PHE A 48 -1.29 13.72 11.05
N ALA A 49 -1.44 14.15 9.79
CA ALA A 49 -0.38 14.84 9.07
C ALA A 49 -0.11 16.24 9.66
N GLU A 50 -1.15 17.02 9.95
CA GLU A 50 -1.05 18.34 10.55
C GLU A 50 -0.45 18.30 11.95
N LYS A 51 -0.76 17.25 12.72
CA LYS A 51 -0.18 17.02 14.07
C LYS A 51 1.33 16.78 14.02
N GLN A 52 1.85 16.29 12.91
CA GLN A 52 3.29 16.16 12.66
C GLN A 52 3.89 17.42 11.99
N GLY A 53 3.10 18.50 11.85
CA GLY A 53 3.58 19.73 11.20
C GLY A 53 3.69 19.62 9.67
N LEU A 54 3.04 18.62 9.06
CA LEU A 54 3.14 18.32 7.64
C LEU A 54 1.89 18.79 6.88
N LYS A 55 2.07 19.47 5.75
CA LYS A 55 1.01 19.69 4.77
C LYS A 55 1.02 18.54 3.78
N LEU A 56 -0.02 17.69 3.84
CA LEU A 56 -0.16 16.54 2.95
C LEU A 56 -0.97 16.90 1.71
N GLU A 57 -0.40 16.62 0.53
CA GLU A 57 -1.09 16.64 -0.77
C GLU A 57 -1.22 15.20 -1.30
N ILE A 58 -2.46 14.73 -1.48
CA ILE A 58 -2.73 13.41 -2.05
C ILE A 58 -2.98 13.55 -3.55
N VAL A 59 -2.18 12.84 -4.34
CA VAL A 59 -2.33 12.74 -5.80
C VAL A 59 -2.85 11.36 -6.15
N GLN A 60 -4.04 11.29 -6.78
CA GLN A 60 -4.66 10.02 -7.11
C GLN A 60 -4.18 9.48 -8.45
N PHE A 61 -3.82 8.22 -8.49
CA PHE A 61 -3.40 7.49 -9.68
C PHE A 61 -4.31 6.29 -9.95
N LYS A 62 -4.45 5.93 -11.22
CA LYS A 62 -5.23 4.74 -11.63
C LYS A 62 -4.46 3.43 -11.44
N THR A 63 -3.12 3.47 -11.41
CA THR A 63 -2.25 2.30 -11.30
C THR A 63 -0.94 2.65 -10.61
N ASP A 64 -0.31 1.65 -9.98
CA ASP A 64 1.04 1.74 -9.38
C ASP A 64 2.08 2.23 -10.39
N ILE A 65 1.97 1.83 -11.65
CA ILE A 65 2.92 2.22 -12.70
C ILE A 65 2.91 3.73 -12.93
N LEU A 66 1.72 4.35 -12.96
CA LEU A 66 1.60 5.80 -13.14
C LEU A 66 2.15 6.57 -11.93
N ALA A 67 1.89 6.08 -10.71
CA ALA A 67 2.44 6.67 -9.49
C ALA A 67 3.97 6.54 -9.44
N LEU A 68 4.51 5.38 -9.82
CA LEU A 68 5.96 5.17 -9.93
C LEU A 68 6.61 6.12 -10.95
N GLN A 69 5.97 6.33 -12.11
CA GLN A 69 6.46 7.27 -13.13
C GLN A 69 6.47 8.70 -12.60
N ALA A 70 5.41 9.13 -11.88
CA ALA A 70 5.33 10.45 -11.26
C ALA A 70 6.42 10.64 -10.17
N LEU A 71 6.70 9.59 -9.36
CA LEU A 71 7.80 9.65 -8.40
C LEU A 71 9.17 9.80 -9.09
N ILE A 72 9.43 9.04 -10.14
CA ILE A 72 10.68 9.13 -10.91
C ILE A 72 10.82 10.51 -11.58
N ALA A 73 9.71 11.07 -12.07
CA ALA A 73 9.67 12.42 -12.63
C ALA A 73 9.86 13.53 -11.56
N GLY A 74 9.70 13.20 -10.27
CA GLY A 74 9.78 14.16 -9.16
C GLY A 74 8.50 14.99 -8.97
N GLU A 75 7.36 14.53 -9.48
CA GLU A 75 6.05 15.17 -9.35
C GLU A 75 5.42 14.90 -7.98
N ILE A 76 5.79 13.76 -7.35
CA ILE A 76 5.39 13.35 -6.01
C ILE A 76 6.61 12.96 -5.18
N ASP A 77 6.46 12.95 -3.85
CA ASP A 77 7.54 12.63 -2.89
C ASP A 77 7.55 11.14 -2.50
N SER A 78 6.39 10.49 -2.50
CA SER A 78 6.26 9.05 -2.26
C SER A 78 4.99 8.51 -2.91
N PHE A 79 4.87 7.19 -3.00
CA PHE A 79 3.61 6.52 -3.33
C PHE A 79 3.52 5.19 -2.58
N GLU A 80 2.31 4.68 -2.44
CA GLU A 80 2.07 3.30 -2.03
C GLU A 80 1.86 2.39 -3.23
N GLY A 81 2.55 1.25 -3.25
CA GLY A 81 2.40 0.28 -4.32
C GLY A 81 3.25 -0.97 -4.14
N GLY A 82 3.11 -1.89 -5.08
CA GLY A 82 3.88 -3.13 -5.10
C GLY A 82 5.38 -2.87 -5.30
N PRO A 83 6.26 -3.47 -4.47
CA PRO A 83 7.70 -3.22 -4.57
C PRO A 83 8.34 -3.79 -5.84
N GLY A 84 7.70 -4.76 -6.53
CA GLY A 84 8.26 -5.40 -7.73
C GLY A 84 8.55 -4.42 -8.86
N GLY A 85 7.60 -3.56 -9.21
CA GLY A 85 7.79 -2.52 -10.24
C GLY A 85 8.92 -1.55 -9.89
N SER A 86 9.05 -1.22 -8.61
CA SER A 86 10.12 -0.35 -8.11
C SER A 86 11.48 -1.02 -8.12
N MET A 87 11.56 -2.35 -7.87
CA MET A 87 12.78 -3.14 -8.06
C MET A 87 13.24 -3.12 -9.53
N ILE A 88 12.32 -3.33 -10.46
CA ILE A 88 12.61 -3.28 -11.92
C ILE A 88 13.10 -1.87 -12.30
N ALA A 89 12.47 -0.81 -11.81
CA ALA A 89 12.88 0.56 -12.07
C ALA A 89 14.28 0.86 -11.47
N SER A 90 14.55 0.36 -10.26
CA SER A 90 15.87 0.52 -9.60
C SER A 90 16.98 -0.20 -10.37
N ALA A 91 16.72 -1.38 -10.91
CA ALA A 91 17.67 -2.10 -11.78
C ALA A 91 17.99 -1.35 -13.09
N ARG A 92 17.11 -0.42 -13.49
CA ARG A 92 17.29 0.44 -14.68
C ARG A 92 17.88 1.82 -14.35
N GLY A 93 18.34 2.02 -13.11
CA GLY A 93 18.99 3.25 -12.68
C GLY A 93 18.11 4.18 -11.82
N GLY A 94 16.88 3.80 -11.50
CA GLY A 94 16.06 4.50 -10.51
C GLY A 94 16.63 4.28 -9.11
N ASP A 95 16.90 5.35 -8.37
CA ASP A 95 17.36 5.24 -6.97
C ASP A 95 16.17 5.34 -6.01
N LEU A 96 15.41 4.23 -5.93
CA LEU A 96 14.19 4.13 -5.14
C LEU A 96 14.46 3.48 -3.78
N LYS A 97 13.66 3.85 -2.78
CA LYS A 97 13.77 3.38 -1.39
C LYS A 97 12.42 2.93 -0.85
N VAL A 98 12.36 1.71 -0.33
CA VAL A 98 11.24 1.24 0.50
C VAL A 98 11.41 1.81 1.91
N LEU A 99 10.38 2.50 2.40
CA LEU A 99 10.36 3.13 3.72
C LEU A 99 9.64 2.28 4.76
N GLY A 100 8.66 1.48 4.33
CA GLY A 100 7.86 0.59 5.18
C GLY A 100 6.76 -0.09 4.37
N CYS A 101 6.15 -1.15 4.89
CA CYS A 101 5.14 -1.94 4.17
C CYS A 101 3.91 -2.18 5.05
N ALA A 102 2.79 -1.48 4.78
CA ALA A 102 1.54 -1.66 5.53
C ALA A 102 0.81 -2.98 5.19
N TRP A 103 1.00 -3.51 3.97
CA TRP A 103 0.33 -4.71 3.50
C TRP A 103 1.34 -5.80 3.10
N PRO A 104 1.91 -6.55 4.07
CA PRO A 104 2.83 -7.66 3.79
C PRO A 104 2.14 -8.93 3.29
N GLY A 105 0.81 -8.91 3.05
CA GLY A 105 0.00 -10.04 2.58
C GLY A 105 -0.83 -9.70 1.33
N LEU A 106 -1.44 -10.73 0.71
CA LEU A 106 -2.27 -10.59 -0.49
C LEU A 106 -3.75 -10.71 -0.16
N PRO A 107 -4.59 -9.69 -0.47
CA PRO A 107 -6.03 -9.74 -0.26
C PRO A 107 -6.76 -10.28 -1.49
N TYR A 108 -6.24 -11.31 -2.16
CA TYR A 108 -6.84 -11.91 -3.34
C TYR A 108 -7.16 -13.38 -3.12
N GLY A 109 -8.10 -13.89 -3.92
CA GLY A 109 -8.37 -15.31 -4.05
C GLY A 109 -8.72 -15.68 -5.49
N ILE A 110 -8.52 -16.95 -5.84
CA ILE A 110 -9.13 -17.54 -7.04
C ILE A 110 -10.53 -18.00 -6.68
N PHE A 111 -11.51 -17.37 -7.31
CA PHE A 111 -12.92 -17.69 -7.18
C PHE A 111 -13.39 -18.52 -8.37
N THR A 112 -14.24 -19.51 -8.12
CA THR A 112 -14.77 -20.43 -9.12
C THR A 112 -16.24 -20.74 -8.84
N LYS A 113 -16.92 -21.40 -9.76
CA LYS A 113 -18.19 -22.08 -9.46
C LYS A 113 -17.97 -23.17 -8.40
N GLU A 114 -19.01 -23.54 -7.66
CA GLU A 114 -18.93 -24.49 -6.56
C GLU A 114 -18.52 -25.92 -7.00
N ASP A 115 -18.82 -26.30 -8.23
CA ASP A 115 -18.51 -27.62 -8.81
C ASP A 115 -17.03 -27.78 -9.16
N VAL A 116 -16.27 -26.69 -9.39
CA VAL A 116 -14.83 -26.75 -9.65
C VAL A 116 -14.07 -27.13 -8.36
N LYS A 117 -13.28 -28.20 -8.40
CA LYS A 117 -12.60 -28.73 -7.21
C LYS A 117 -11.09 -28.44 -7.20
N SER A 118 -10.52 -28.11 -8.35
CA SER A 118 -9.07 -27.86 -8.47
C SER A 118 -8.74 -26.83 -9.56
N LEU A 119 -7.56 -26.22 -9.46
CA LEU A 119 -7.06 -25.31 -10.50
C LEU A 119 -6.81 -26.04 -11.83
N ALA A 120 -6.51 -27.33 -11.80
CA ALA A 120 -6.30 -28.13 -13.00
C ALA A 120 -7.55 -28.21 -13.89
N GLU A 121 -8.74 -28.10 -13.32
CA GLU A 121 -9.99 -28.09 -14.06
C GLU A 121 -10.23 -26.78 -14.84
N LEU A 122 -9.40 -25.75 -14.61
CA LEU A 122 -9.46 -24.48 -15.34
C LEU A 122 -8.64 -24.50 -16.66
N LYS A 123 -7.88 -25.58 -16.92
CA LYS A 123 -7.17 -25.75 -18.20
C LYS A 123 -8.14 -25.69 -19.38
N GLY A 124 -7.80 -24.92 -20.41
CA GLY A 124 -8.62 -24.68 -21.59
C GLY A 124 -9.86 -23.82 -21.35
N LYS A 125 -10.09 -23.33 -20.13
CA LYS A 125 -11.25 -22.51 -19.79
C LYS A 125 -10.88 -21.03 -19.68
N THR A 126 -11.91 -20.17 -19.82
CA THR A 126 -11.77 -18.73 -19.60
C THR A 126 -11.62 -18.43 -18.12
N PHE A 127 -10.56 -17.69 -17.79
CA PHE A 127 -10.26 -17.20 -16.46
C PHE A 127 -10.27 -15.67 -16.47
N ALA A 128 -11.16 -15.06 -15.70
CA ALA A 128 -11.28 -13.62 -15.60
C ALA A 128 -10.13 -13.01 -14.79
N SER A 129 -9.42 -12.08 -15.37
CA SER A 129 -8.25 -11.43 -14.78
C SER A 129 -8.27 -9.93 -15.08
N SER A 130 -7.26 -9.21 -14.60
CA SER A 130 -6.97 -7.82 -14.98
C SER A 130 -6.05 -7.78 -16.21
N ALA A 131 -5.50 -6.59 -16.52
CA ALA A 131 -4.49 -6.48 -17.58
C ALA A 131 -3.30 -7.41 -17.29
N PRO A 132 -2.61 -7.95 -18.32
CA PRO A 132 -1.57 -8.97 -18.15
C PRO A 132 -0.43 -8.60 -17.19
N SER A 133 -0.03 -7.32 -17.16
CA SER A 133 1.03 -6.80 -16.28
C SER A 133 0.53 -6.21 -14.96
N ALA A 134 -0.77 -6.33 -14.68
CA ALA A 134 -1.32 -5.83 -13.42
C ALA A 134 -1.19 -6.90 -12.33
N ASN A 135 -1.00 -6.43 -11.09
CA ASN A 135 -0.78 -7.26 -9.91
C ASN A 135 -1.77 -8.45 -9.78
N PRO A 136 -3.10 -8.31 -9.92
CA PRO A 136 -3.98 -9.48 -9.83
C PRO A 136 -3.66 -10.58 -10.86
N SER A 137 -3.29 -10.20 -12.10
CA SER A 137 -2.95 -11.18 -13.14
C SER A 137 -1.64 -11.91 -12.84
N GLU A 138 -0.65 -11.21 -12.34
CA GLU A 138 0.63 -11.79 -11.92
C GLU A 138 0.44 -12.73 -10.73
N VAL A 139 -0.34 -12.32 -9.72
CA VAL A 139 -0.69 -13.16 -8.58
C VAL A 139 -1.41 -14.43 -9.02
N ALA A 140 -2.38 -14.34 -9.94
CA ALA A 140 -3.08 -15.52 -10.45
C ALA A 140 -2.13 -16.49 -11.14
N ARG A 141 -1.22 -16.01 -12.00
CA ARG A 141 -0.21 -16.85 -12.66
C ARG A 141 0.68 -17.55 -11.64
N GLY A 142 1.20 -16.82 -10.65
CA GLY A 142 1.99 -17.40 -9.57
C GLY A 142 1.24 -18.47 -8.77
N ILE A 143 -0.07 -18.29 -8.54
CA ILE A 143 -0.91 -19.32 -7.90
C ILE A 143 -1.02 -20.56 -8.79
N PHE A 144 -1.31 -20.42 -10.08
CA PHE A 144 -1.38 -21.55 -11.00
C PHE A 144 -0.07 -22.34 -11.03
N GLU A 145 1.06 -21.64 -11.16
CA GLU A 145 2.40 -22.26 -11.13
C GLU A 145 2.68 -22.99 -9.83
N LYS A 146 2.34 -22.37 -8.68
CA LYS A 146 2.52 -22.97 -7.34
C LYS A 146 1.79 -24.31 -7.22
N TYR A 147 0.63 -24.45 -7.86
CA TYR A 147 -0.16 -25.69 -7.86
C TYR A 147 0.10 -26.59 -9.06
N GLY A 148 1.19 -26.34 -9.79
CA GLY A 148 1.63 -27.20 -10.91
C GLY A 148 0.75 -27.12 -12.16
N VAL A 149 0.02 -26.01 -12.32
CA VAL A 149 -0.78 -25.72 -13.53
C VAL A 149 -0.06 -24.65 -14.35
N ASP A 150 0.37 -25.00 -15.57
CA ASP A 150 0.96 -24.04 -16.48
C ASP A 150 -0.07 -22.95 -16.84
N PRO A 151 0.17 -21.68 -16.49
CA PRO A 151 -0.73 -20.58 -16.81
C PRO A 151 -1.02 -20.42 -18.30
N ALA A 152 -0.11 -20.84 -19.19
CA ALA A 152 -0.32 -20.80 -20.63
C ALA A 152 -1.44 -21.74 -21.11
N THR A 153 -1.81 -22.73 -20.31
CA THR A 153 -2.94 -23.64 -20.58
C THR A 153 -4.29 -23.06 -20.21
N VAL A 154 -4.34 -21.87 -19.60
CA VAL A 154 -5.58 -21.21 -19.16
C VAL A 154 -5.81 -19.95 -19.99
N HIS A 155 -7.05 -19.71 -20.42
CA HIS A 155 -7.37 -18.53 -21.23
C HIS A 155 -7.64 -17.31 -20.35
N PHE A 156 -6.60 -16.54 -20.04
CA PHE A 156 -6.71 -15.29 -19.26
C PHE A 156 -7.43 -14.22 -20.07
N ALA A 157 -8.57 -13.76 -19.59
CA ALA A 157 -9.36 -12.67 -20.18
C ALA A 157 -9.36 -11.45 -19.26
N SER A 158 -9.00 -10.26 -19.79
CA SER A 158 -9.08 -9.00 -19.06
C SER A 158 -10.55 -8.55 -18.97
N LEU A 159 -11.19 -8.74 -17.81
CA LEU A 159 -12.59 -8.44 -17.59
C LEU A 159 -12.81 -7.37 -16.50
N GLY A 160 -12.08 -6.26 -16.60
CA GLY A 160 -12.29 -5.08 -15.74
C GLY A 160 -11.86 -5.25 -14.27
N GLY A 161 -12.64 -4.66 -13.36
CA GLY A 161 -12.38 -4.64 -11.92
C GLY A 161 -12.82 -5.92 -11.19
N ASP A 162 -12.60 -5.96 -9.85
CA ASP A 162 -12.95 -7.14 -9.04
C ASP A 162 -14.43 -7.51 -9.14
N LEU A 163 -15.33 -6.52 -9.11
CA LEU A 163 -16.76 -6.75 -9.24
C LEU A 163 -17.12 -7.38 -10.59
N ASP A 164 -16.51 -6.92 -11.68
CA ASP A 164 -16.80 -7.42 -13.02
C ASP A 164 -16.33 -8.88 -13.16
N ARG A 165 -15.12 -9.16 -12.66
CA ARG A 165 -14.54 -10.51 -12.65
C ARG A 165 -15.37 -11.47 -11.78
N PHE A 166 -15.80 -11.03 -10.59
CA PHE A 166 -16.68 -11.82 -9.73
C PHE A 166 -18.01 -12.13 -10.41
N LYS A 167 -18.65 -11.13 -11.01
CA LYS A 167 -19.90 -11.31 -11.77
C LYS A 167 -19.72 -12.24 -12.97
N ALA A 168 -18.57 -12.20 -13.64
CA ALA A 168 -18.28 -13.09 -14.77
C ALA A 168 -18.28 -14.56 -14.35
N VAL A 169 -17.74 -14.88 -13.15
CA VAL A 169 -17.83 -16.24 -12.58
C VAL A 169 -19.25 -16.57 -12.18
N ALA A 170 -19.94 -15.68 -11.46
CA ALA A 170 -21.32 -15.89 -11.02
C ALA A 170 -22.27 -16.16 -12.20
N ALA A 171 -22.07 -15.46 -13.32
CA ALA A 171 -22.87 -15.64 -14.55
C ALA A 171 -22.41 -16.84 -15.42
N GLY A 172 -21.30 -17.52 -15.09
CA GLY A 172 -20.75 -18.61 -15.89
C GLY A 172 -20.04 -18.17 -17.17
N VAL A 173 -19.75 -16.87 -17.33
CA VAL A 173 -18.96 -16.32 -18.45
C VAL A 173 -17.50 -16.72 -18.32
N ALA A 174 -16.99 -16.81 -17.09
CA ALA A 174 -15.67 -17.33 -16.78
C ALA A 174 -15.78 -18.52 -15.81
N ALA A 175 -14.90 -19.52 -15.97
CA ALA A 175 -14.85 -20.69 -15.09
C ALA A 175 -14.19 -20.37 -13.74
N GLY A 176 -13.34 -19.33 -13.71
CA GLY A 176 -12.70 -18.83 -12.51
C GLY A 176 -12.24 -17.40 -12.70
N ALA A 177 -11.88 -16.74 -11.61
CA ALA A 177 -11.36 -15.38 -11.60
C ALA A 177 -10.39 -15.13 -10.44
N ILE A 178 -9.44 -14.23 -10.62
CA ILE A 178 -8.72 -13.59 -9.52
C ILE A 178 -9.53 -12.37 -9.05
N VAL A 179 -9.93 -12.37 -7.79
CA VAL A 179 -10.80 -11.34 -7.20
C VAL A 179 -10.31 -11.02 -5.79
N SER A 180 -10.58 -9.82 -5.29
CA SER A 180 -10.34 -9.48 -3.89
C SER A 180 -11.11 -10.44 -2.96
N ASN A 181 -10.49 -10.85 -1.87
CA ASN A 181 -11.12 -11.73 -0.87
C ASN A 181 -12.35 -11.08 -0.19
N GLU A 182 -12.54 -9.77 -0.35
CA GLU A 182 -13.74 -9.06 0.15
C GLU A 182 -15.06 -9.65 -0.38
N TYR A 183 -15.02 -10.40 -1.49
CA TYR A 183 -16.19 -11.04 -2.07
C TYR A 183 -16.52 -12.40 -1.44
N GLU A 184 -15.67 -12.95 -0.58
CA GLU A 184 -15.89 -14.26 0.05
C GLU A 184 -17.23 -14.35 0.83
N PRO A 185 -17.61 -13.34 1.67
CA PRO A 185 -18.85 -13.41 2.45
C PRO A 185 -20.14 -13.45 1.62
N ILE A 186 -20.07 -13.04 0.37
CA ILE A 186 -21.24 -13.02 -0.53
C ILE A 186 -21.17 -14.07 -1.63
N ALA A 187 -20.08 -14.82 -1.72
CA ALA A 187 -19.79 -15.73 -2.84
C ALA A 187 -20.78 -16.90 -2.90
N GLU A 188 -21.04 -17.57 -1.79
CA GLU A 188 -21.95 -18.72 -1.72
C GLU A 188 -23.36 -18.38 -2.24
N LYS A 189 -23.89 -17.21 -1.87
CA LYS A 189 -25.20 -16.73 -2.34
C LYS A 189 -25.27 -16.51 -3.86
N GLN A 190 -24.11 -16.48 -4.53
CA GLN A 190 -23.98 -16.31 -5.98
C GLN A 190 -23.54 -17.61 -6.68
N GLY A 191 -23.53 -18.75 -5.97
CA GLY A 191 -23.05 -20.04 -6.47
C GLY A 191 -21.57 -20.03 -6.84
N VAL A 192 -20.78 -19.26 -6.07
CA VAL A 192 -19.34 -19.07 -6.24
C VAL A 192 -18.64 -19.37 -4.92
N LYS A 193 -17.43 -19.89 -4.99
CA LYS A 193 -16.57 -20.07 -3.81
C LYS A 193 -15.17 -19.56 -4.07
N MET A 194 -14.46 -19.17 -3.02
CA MET A 194 -13.00 -18.99 -3.07
C MET A 194 -12.34 -20.38 -3.03
N LEU A 195 -11.71 -20.78 -4.13
CA LEU A 195 -11.02 -22.06 -4.27
C LEU A 195 -9.64 -22.04 -3.63
N VAL A 196 -8.91 -20.93 -3.80
CA VAL A 196 -7.55 -20.72 -3.27
C VAL A 196 -7.42 -19.29 -2.78
N ALA A 197 -6.97 -19.11 -1.54
CA ALA A 197 -6.54 -17.82 -1.03
C ALA A 197 -5.12 -17.51 -1.48
N ALA A 198 -4.89 -16.33 -2.04
CA ALA A 198 -3.57 -15.95 -2.54
C ALA A 198 -2.50 -15.89 -1.44
N ARG A 199 -2.88 -15.47 -0.22
CA ARG A 199 -1.95 -15.44 0.94
C ARG A 199 -1.40 -16.82 1.31
N ASP A 200 -2.20 -17.87 1.13
CA ASP A 200 -1.78 -19.23 1.45
C ASP A 200 -0.89 -19.82 0.34
N ALA A 201 -1.21 -19.48 -0.91
CA ALA A 201 -0.43 -19.92 -2.07
C ALA A 201 0.92 -19.18 -2.20
N LEU A 202 0.93 -17.89 -1.93
CA LEU A 202 2.07 -16.98 -2.11
C LEU A 202 2.36 -16.17 -0.84
N PRO A 203 2.72 -16.83 0.29
CA PRO A 203 2.86 -16.17 1.60
C PRO A 203 4.01 -15.15 1.63
N ASN A 204 4.94 -15.24 0.69
CA ASN A 204 6.08 -14.34 0.58
C ASN A 204 5.84 -13.15 -0.37
N TYR A 205 4.66 -13.02 -0.95
CA TYR A 205 4.37 -11.87 -1.80
C TYR A 205 4.00 -10.65 -0.94
N VAL A 206 4.62 -9.50 -1.21
CA VAL A 206 4.31 -8.22 -0.57
C VAL A 206 3.42 -7.40 -1.49
N ARG A 207 2.22 -7.03 -1.02
CA ARG A 207 1.28 -6.26 -1.82
C ARG A 207 1.70 -4.80 -1.95
N GLN A 208 2.05 -4.15 -0.81
CA GLN A 208 2.13 -2.70 -0.79
C GLN A 208 3.14 -2.21 0.23
N CYS A 209 4.00 -1.30 -0.23
CA CYS A 209 4.96 -0.57 0.57
C CYS A 209 4.90 0.93 0.22
N VAL A 210 5.29 1.77 1.15
CA VAL A 210 5.60 3.18 0.88
C VAL A 210 6.96 3.25 0.23
N ILE A 211 7.01 3.87 -0.93
CA ILE A 211 8.21 3.99 -1.77
C ILE A 211 8.48 5.46 -2.04
N SER A 212 9.73 5.87 -1.86
CA SER A 212 10.26 7.19 -2.19
C SER A 212 11.51 7.08 -3.06
N SER A 213 12.15 8.20 -3.38
CA SER A 213 13.44 8.22 -4.08
C SER A 213 14.54 8.76 -3.18
N ALA A 214 15.78 8.33 -3.39
CA ALA A 214 16.94 8.87 -2.66
C ALA A 214 17.07 10.39 -2.84
N LYS A 215 16.69 10.92 -4.01
CA LYS A 215 16.66 12.37 -4.27
C LYS A 215 15.70 13.09 -3.34
N VAL A 216 14.47 12.58 -3.18
CA VAL A 216 13.48 13.15 -2.26
C VAL A 216 13.98 13.06 -0.82
N LEU A 217 14.49 11.89 -0.41
CA LEU A 217 14.98 11.68 0.95
C LEU A 217 16.21 12.56 1.28
N ALA A 218 17.05 12.88 0.31
CA ALA A 218 18.16 13.80 0.49
C ALA A 218 17.68 15.24 0.74
N ALA A 219 16.56 15.64 0.13
CA ALA A 219 16.02 17.00 0.24
C ALA A 219 15.02 17.17 1.39
N LYS A 220 14.24 16.12 1.74
CA LYS A 220 13.07 16.20 2.63
C LYS A 220 13.04 15.05 3.65
N ARG A 221 14.20 14.70 4.24
CA ARG A 221 14.29 13.51 5.10
C ARG A 221 13.39 13.60 6.34
N ASP A 222 13.36 14.75 6.99
CA ASP A 222 12.54 14.95 8.20
C ASP A 222 11.04 14.89 7.84
N ALA A 223 10.63 15.52 6.75
CA ALA A 223 9.26 15.40 6.24
C ALA A 223 8.87 13.95 5.88
N ALA A 224 9.81 13.12 5.40
CA ALA A 224 9.57 11.70 5.18
C ALA A 224 9.32 10.94 6.50
N VAL A 225 10.03 11.29 7.57
CA VAL A 225 9.82 10.72 8.91
C VAL A 225 8.45 11.14 9.45
N ASP A 226 8.10 12.42 9.34
CA ASP A 226 6.83 12.97 9.78
C ASP A 226 5.65 12.35 9.02
N PHE A 227 5.80 12.16 7.70
CA PHE A 227 4.82 11.46 6.87
C PHE A 227 4.59 10.02 7.35
N MET A 228 5.66 9.24 7.51
CA MET A 228 5.57 7.86 7.97
C MET A 228 4.97 7.77 9.38
N ALA A 229 5.30 8.71 10.28
CA ALA A 229 4.72 8.76 11.62
C ALA A 229 3.23 9.08 11.58
N ALA A 230 2.80 10.02 10.74
CA ALA A 230 1.40 10.35 10.53
C ALA A 230 0.62 9.14 9.99
N GLU A 231 1.19 8.42 9.05
CA GLU A 231 0.58 7.26 8.44
C GLU A 231 0.47 6.08 9.41
N MET A 232 1.53 5.79 10.17
CA MET A 232 1.51 4.78 11.24
C MET A 232 0.43 5.10 12.29
N ASN A 233 0.34 6.35 12.76
CA ASN A 233 -0.69 6.77 13.71
C ASN A 233 -2.11 6.57 13.14
N ALA A 234 -2.32 6.84 11.87
CA ALA A 234 -3.60 6.64 11.19
C ALA A 234 -3.97 5.16 11.08
N TRP A 235 -3.01 4.29 10.75
CA TRP A 235 -3.21 2.84 10.70
C TRP A 235 -3.41 2.23 12.09
N HIS A 236 -2.69 2.68 13.11
CA HIS A 236 -2.95 2.30 14.51
C HIS A 236 -4.34 2.72 14.97
N TYR A 237 -4.76 3.93 14.60
CA TYR A 237 -6.12 4.38 14.87
C TYR A 237 -7.15 3.47 14.18
N ALA A 238 -6.97 3.18 12.89
CA ALA A 238 -7.85 2.28 12.16
C ALA A 238 -7.92 0.89 12.80
N ALA A 239 -6.79 0.33 13.21
CA ALA A 239 -6.71 -0.99 13.84
C ALA A 239 -7.42 -1.07 15.20
N THR A 240 -7.50 0.04 15.93
CA THR A 240 -8.09 0.09 17.29
C THR A 240 -9.50 0.67 17.34
N HIS A 241 -9.97 1.30 16.25
CA HIS A 241 -11.27 1.95 16.15
C HIS A 241 -12.14 1.32 15.06
N ARG A 242 -12.51 0.04 15.28
CA ARG A 242 -13.23 -0.79 14.32
C ARG A 242 -14.47 -0.10 13.72
N ASP A 243 -15.36 0.43 14.56
CA ASP A 243 -16.62 1.01 14.09
C ASP A 243 -16.39 2.29 13.24
N ALA A 244 -15.44 3.13 13.65
CA ALA A 244 -15.05 4.30 12.86
C ALA A 244 -14.43 3.89 11.51
N THR A 245 -13.62 2.83 11.50
CA THR A 245 -12.99 2.30 10.29
C THR A 245 -14.03 1.72 9.34
N LEU A 246 -14.97 0.93 9.84
CA LEU A 246 -16.06 0.39 9.04
C LEU A 246 -16.95 1.48 8.47
N LYS A 247 -17.29 2.49 9.28
CA LYS A 247 -18.08 3.64 8.82
C LYS A 247 -17.35 4.37 7.69
N LEU A 248 -16.08 4.71 7.89
CA LEU A 248 -15.28 5.42 6.88
C LEU A 248 -15.15 4.60 5.59
N THR A 249 -14.88 3.29 5.69
CA THR A 249 -14.81 2.40 4.54
C THR A 249 -16.10 2.41 3.73
N ARG A 250 -17.26 2.35 4.41
CA ARG A 250 -18.57 2.42 3.75
C ARG A 250 -18.79 3.76 3.06
N ASP A 251 -18.49 4.85 3.74
CA ASP A 251 -18.67 6.21 3.21
C ASP A 251 -17.84 6.43 1.93
N ILE A 252 -16.55 6.04 1.96
CA ILE A 252 -15.65 6.19 0.82
C ILE A 252 -16.06 5.30 -0.37
N ALA A 253 -16.45 4.05 -0.08
CA ALA A 253 -16.75 3.08 -1.10
C ALA A 253 -18.21 3.11 -1.57
N GLY A 254 -19.08 3.92 -0.95
CA GLY A 254 -20.52 3.94 -1.23
C GLY A 254 -21.20 2.60 -0.95
N ILE A 255 -20.77 1.88 0.10
CA ILE A 255 -21.24 0.55 0.46
C ILE A 255 -22.42 0.67 1.41
N LYS A 256 -23.49 -0.11 1.16
CA LYS A 256 -24.69 -0.13 2.02
C LYS A 256 -24.38 -0.68 3.42
N ALA A 257 -25.19 -0.28 4.40
CA ALA A 257 -25.01 -0.68 5.79
C ALA A 257 -25.13 -2.20 6.04
N ASP A 258 -25.93 -2.90 5.24
CA ASP A 258 -26.18 -4.35 5.34
C ASP A 258 -25.17 -5.20 4.55
N ASP A 259 -24.22 -4.59 3.87
CA ASP A 259 -23.19 -5.31 3.13
C ASP A 259 -22.10 -5.83 4.10
N PRO A 260 -21.84 -7.15 4.15
CA PRO A 260 -20.90 -7.74 5.11
C PRO A 260 -19.42 -7.57 4.72
N ARG A 261 -19.11 -7.06 3.53
CA ARG A 261 -17.74 -7.00 3.02
C ARG A 261 -16.79 -6.12 3.84
N PRO A 262 -17.17 -4.92 4.31
CA PRO A 262 -16.27 -4.12 5.15
C PRO A 262 -15.88 -4.80 6.46
N GLU A 263 -16.85 -5.45 7.14
CA GLU A 263 -16.57 -6.22 8.36
C GLU A 263 -15.61 -7.36 8.08
N PHE A 264 -15.88 -8.12 7.01
CA PHE A 264 -15.01 -9.23 6.62
C PHE A 264 -13.58 -8.77 6.35
N VAL A 265 -13.39 -7.69 5.57
CA VAL A 265 -12.04 -7.17 5.24
C VAL A 265 -11.30 -6.73 6.49
N TYR A 266 -11.98 -6.01 7.38
CA TYR A 266 -11.39 -5.56 8.64
C TYR A 266 -10.98 -6.75 9.51
N ASP A 267 -11.95 -7.63 9.81
CA ASP A 267 -11.75 -8.75 10.73
C ASP A 267 -10.74 -9.78 10.17
N ASP A 268 -10.75 -10.03 8.86
CA ASP A 268 -9.79 -10.91 8.19
C ASP A 268 -8.40 -10.28 8.15
N GLY A 269 -8.30 -9.00 7.82
CA GLY A 269 -7.03 -8.27 7.80
C GLY A 269 -6.33 -8.25 9.16
N MET A 270 -7.09 -8.02 10.21
CA MET A 270 -6.56 -8.02 11.59
C MET A 270 -6.17 -9.42 12.06
N ARG A 271 -7.03 -10.42 11.83
CA ARG A 271 -6.80 -11.82 12.25
C ARG A 271 -5.62 -12.46 11.53
N SER A 272 -5.47 -12.18 10.23
CA SER A 272 -4.44 -12.79 9.39
C SER A 272 -3.11 -12.02 9.39
N HIS A 273 -3.03 -10.91 10.13
CA HIS A 273 -1.89 -9.99 10.09
C HIS A 273 -1.54 -9.57 8.66
N ALA A 274 -2.56 -9.44 7.79
CA ALA A 274 -2.37 -8.96 6.43
C ALA A 274 -2.09 -7.46 6.39
N ILE A 275 -2.41 -6.74 7.47
CA ILE A 275 -2.14 -5.32 7.69
C ILE A 275 -1.14 -5.20 8.84
N ASP A 276 -0.10 -4.41 8.65
CA ASP A 276 0.90 -4.08 9.66
C ASP A 276 0.92 -2.57 9.91
N PRO A 277 0.29 -2.08 10.99
CA PRO A 277 0.28 -0.66 11.33
C PRO A 277 1.66 -0.09 11.64
N ASP A 278 2.64 -0.93 11.97
CA ASP A 278 4.02 -0.53 12.25
C ASP A 278 4.88 -0.45 10.98
N PHE A 279 4.32 -0.79 9.82
CA PHE A 279 5.02 -0.73 8.53
C PHE A 279 6.35 -1.50 8.53
N THR A 280 6.41 -2.65 9.18
CA THR A 280 7.62 -3.49 9.18
C THR A 280 8.06 -3.79 7.74
N ILE A 281 9.36 -3.66 7.48
CA ILE A 281 9.92 -4.00 6.18
C ILE A 281 10.19 -5.52 6.15
N PRO A 282 9.43 -6.31 5.39
CA PRO A 282 9.57 -7.77 5.38
C PRO A 282 10.72 -8.19 4.44
N VAL A 283 11.96 -8.03 4.89
CA VAL A 283 13.18 -8.19 4.06
C VAL A 283 13.22 -9.56 3.37
N ASP A 284 12.85 -10.64 4.08
CA ASP A 284 12.86 -12.01 3.51
C ASP A 284 11.84 -12.15 2.38
N LYS A 285 10.65 -11.53 2.51
CA LYS A 285 9.64 -11.51 1.45
C LYS A 285 10.10 -10.67 0.26
N LEU A 286 10.71 -9.50 0.51
CA LEU A 286 11.28 -8.67 -0.55
C LEU A 286 12.40 -9.40 -1.29
N LYS A 287 13.24 -10.16 -0.58
CA LYS A 287 14.26 -11.02 -1.18
C LYS A 287 13.62 -12.09 -2.07
N TRP A 288 12.60 -12.77 -1.56
CA TRP A 288 11.88 -13.78 -2.36
C TRP A 288 11.27 -13.16 -3.64
N MET A 289 10.63 -11.99 -3.56
CA MET A 289 10.10 -11.28 -4.72
C MET A 289 11.19 -10.91 -5.73
N ASN A 290 12.33 -10.43 -5.25
CA ASN A 290 13.50 -10.09 -6.06
C ASN A 290 14.01 -11.33 -6.84
N ASP A 291 14.11 -12.48 -6.16
CA ASP A 291 14.50 -13.77 -6.76
C ASP A 291 13.45 -14.24 -7.81
N GLN A 292 12.13 -14.04 -7.56
CA GLN A 292 11.10 -14.36 -8.56
C GLN A 292 11.22 -13.47 -9.81
N LEU A 293 11.44 -12.16 -9.64
CA LEU A 293 11.62 -11.25 -10.78
C LEU A 293 12.80 -11.66 -11.69
N VAL A 294 13.85 -12.23 -11.12
CA VAL A 294 14.98 -12.81 -11.90
C VAL A 294 14.54 -14.09 -12.60
N LYS A 295 13.88 -15.00 -11.88
CA LYS A 295 13.38 -16.27 -12.43
C LYS A 295 12.43 -16.04 -13.61
N ASP A 296 11.56 -15.03 -13.52
CA ASP A 296 10.57 -14.69 -14.55
C ASP A 296 11.17 -13.84 -15.69
N GLY A 297 12.48 -13.56 -15.65
CA GLY A 297 13.18 -12.78 -16.69
C GLY A 297 12.93 -11.28 -16.65
N ASN A 298 12.23 -10.77 -15.63
CA ASN A 298 11.98 -9.33 -15.46
C ASN A 298 13.24 -8.58 -14.99
N LEU A 299 14.13 -9.27 -14.29
CA LEU A 299 15.46 -8.80 -13.90
C LEU A 299 16.55 -9.73 -14.43
N LYS A 300 17.70 -9.18 -14.82
CA LYS A 300 18.89 -9.97 -15.19
C LYS A 300 19.62 -10.53 -13.97
N GLN A 301 19.57 -9.81 -12.85
CA GLN A 301 20.15 -10.16 -11.56
C GLN A 301 19.35 -9.49 -10.45
N PRO A 302 19.41 -9.99 -9.21
CA PRO A 302 18.73 -9.39 -8.08
C PRO A 302 19.18 -7.94 -7.83
N VAL A 303 18.25 -7.09 -7.42
CA VAL A 303 18.54 -5.74 -6.92
C VAL A 303 19.22 -5.86 -5.55
N ASP A 304 20.20 -5.01 -5.27
CA ASP A 304 20.81 -4.90 -3.95
C ASP A 304 19.81 -4.27 -2.94
N LEU A 305 19.21 -5.13 -2.10
CA LEU A 305 18.21 -4.70 -1.13
C LEU A 305 18.78 -3.73 -0.08
N SER A 306 20.07 -3.75 0.21
CA SER A 306 20.70 -2.80 1.14
C SER A 306 20.66 -1.37 0.61
N LYS A 307 20.59 -1.22 -0.71
CA LYS A 307 20.41 0.08 -1.39
C LYS A 307 18.94 0.41 -1.66
N PHE A 308 18.09 -0.60 -1.76
CA PHE A 308 16.66 -0.45 -2.07
C PHE A 308 15.79 -0.17 -0.85
N ILE A 309 16.27 -0.46 0.37
CA ILE A 309 15.56 -0.28 1.63
C ILE A 309 16.20 0.85 2.44
N ASP A 310 15.39 1.75 3.03
CA ASP A 310 15.85 2.70 4.04
C ASP A 310 15.06 2.51 5.35
N PRO A 311 15.51 1.64 6.25
CA PRO A 311 14.80 1.35 7.49
C PRO A 311 14.84 2.52 8.49
N THR A 312 15.80 3.44 8.35
CA THR A 312 16.03 4.51 9.33
C THR A 312 14.91 5.55 9.35
N ILE A 313 14.18 5.71 8.24
CA ILE A 313 12.98 6.56 8.18
C ILE A 313 11.90 5.95 9.06
N ARG A 314 11.61 4.66 8.87
CA ARG A 314 10.63 3.92 9.68
C ARG A 314 10.97 3.92 11.16
N GLU A 315 12.22 3.63 11.51
CA GLU A 315 12.69 3.58 12.90
C GLU A 315 12.48 4.91 13.63
N LYS A 316 12.80 6.03 12.97
CA LYS A 316 12.56 7.37 13.50
C LYS A 316 11.07 7.69 13.60
N ALA A 317 10.30 7.35 12.57
CA ALA A 317 8.86 7.56 12.56
C ALA A 317 8.17 6.78 13.69
N LEU A 318 8.54 5.53 13.92
CA LEU A 318 8.00 4.69 15.01
C LEU A 318 8.26 5.30 16.39
N ALA A 319 9.39 5.98 16.58
CA ALA A 319 9.68 6.69 17.83
C ALA A 319 8.78 7.94 18.04
N LEU A 320 8.19 8.48 16.98
CA LEU A 320 7.24 9.62 17.03
C LEU A 320 5.79 9.15 17.16
N THR A 321 5.49 7.87 16.89
CA THR A 321 4.15 7.35 17.12
C THR A 321 3.87 7.23 18.61
N GLY A 322 2.63 7.53 19.03
CA GLY A 322 2.20 7.36 20.43
C GLY A 322 2.06 5.89 20.86
N ALA A 323 2.63 4.96 20.12
CA ALA A 323 2.70 3.55 20.45
C ALA A 323 3.67 3.35 21.62
N LYS A 324 3.16 3.56 22.83
CA LYS A 324 3.73 3.10 24.09
C LYS A 324 2.79 2.07 24.70
#